data_fb79c7b5ee837652819b85016fc973ce
#
_entry.id   fb79c7b5ee837652819b85016fc973ce
#
_cell.length_a   1.000
_cell.length_b   1.000
_cell.length_c   1.000
_cell.angle_alpha   90.00
_cell.angle_beta   90.00
_cell.angle_gamma   90.00
#
_symmetry.space_group_name_H-M   'P 1'
#
loop_
_entity.id
_entity.type
_entity.pdbx_description
1 polymer ?
#
loop_
_entity_poly.entity_id
_entity_poly.type
_entity_poly.pdbx_seq_one_letter_code
_entity_poly.pdbx_strand_id
1 'polypeptide(L)'
;QNEEILFSQNYACEDCGISLNELEPRMFSFNNPSGACSACTGLGFQLIADADLVIPDKNKSIFDGAIQASGWSSARTDSIFRMYFEALAQKYHFSLTTPFEELSEEAKDVILYGTKGEKLRMSYNRGNGMGVLEQPFEGILNNISRRYKETQSDAARKELEECMATA
;
A
#
# COMPACT_ATOMS: atom_id res chain seq x y z
N GLN A 1 47.27 -22.38 -29.12
CA GLN A 1 45.83 -22.31 -28.88
C GLN A 1 45.45 -20.83 -28.85
N ASN A 2 44.78 -20.35 -29.94
CA ASN A 2 44.21 -19.01 -29.97
C ASN A 2 42.90 -19.06 -29.22
N GLU A 3 42.82 -18.44 -28.06
CA GLU A 3 41.55 -18.14 -27.42
C GLU A 3 40.99 -16.90 -28.11
N GLU A 4 39.88 -17.07 -28.82
CA GLU A 4 39.10 -15.96 -29.34
C GLU A 4 38.29 -15.38 -28.18
N ILE A 5 38.56 -14.13 -27.77
CA ILE A 5 37.76 -13.39 -26.81
C ILE A 5 36.80 -12.55 -27.59
N LEU A 6 35.52 -12.87 -27.50
CA LEU A 6 34.42 -12.07 -28.09
C LEU A 6 34.11 -10.87 -27.17
N PHE A 7 34.21 -9.66 -27.71
CA PHE A 7 33.76 -8.45 -27.03
C PHE A 7 32.45 -7.98 -27.61
N SER A 8 31.42 -7.83 -26.74
CA SER A 8 30.17 -7.23 -27.14
C SER A 8 30.25 -5.71 -27.06
N GLN A 9 29.88 -5.01 -28.12
CA GLN A 9 29.76 -3.55 -28.14
C GLN A 9 28.52 -3.05 -27.35
N ASN A 10 27.62 -3.96 -26.96
CA ASN A 10 26.36 -3.65 -26.30
C ASN A 10 26.36 -4.00 -24.80
N TYR A 11 27.52 -3.99 -24.15
CA TYR A 11 27.64 -4.27 -22.72
C TYR A 11 26.94 -5.57 -22.26
N ALA A 12 26.94 -6.60 -23.10
CA ALA A 12 26.37 -7.90 -22.81
C ALA A 12 27.42 -8.83 -22.20
N CYS A 13 27.04 -9.54 -21.13
CA CYS A 13 27.85 -10.58 -20.55
C CYS A 13 27.65 -11.89 -21.33
N GLU A 14 28.72 -12.50 -21.81
CA GLU A 14 28.66 -13.77 -22.55
C GLU A 14 28.23 -14.95 -21.68
N ASP A 15 28.59 -14.95 -20.38
CA ASP A 15 28.31 -16.07 -19.50
C ASP A 15 26.85 -16.11 -19.01
N CYS A 16 26.24 -14.96 -18.72
CA CYS A 16 24.90 -14.88 -18.11
C CYS A 16 23.85 -14.24 -19.01
N GLY A 17 24.22 -13.71 -20.18
CA GLY A 17 23.29 -13.09 -21.14
C GLY A 17 22.69 -11.76 -20.68
N ILE A 18 23.13 -11.21 -19.54
CA ILE A 18 22.69 -9.89 -19.08
C ILE A 18 23.33 -8.83 -19.97
N SER A 19 22.48 -7.96 -20.54
CA SER A 19 22.93 -6.77 -21.26
C SER A 19 22.57 -5.51 -20.47
N LEU A 20 23.54 -4.61 -20.33
CA LEU A 20 23.31 -3.27 -19.79
C LEU A 20 22.94 -2.34 -20.95
N ASN A 21 21.99 -1.46 -20.72
CA ASN A 21 21.71 -0.39 -21.68
C ASN A 21 22.91 0.53 -21.79
N GLU A 22 23.02 1.23 -22.92
CA GLU A 22 24.07 2.22 -23.15
C GLU A 22 24.13 3.21 -21.98
N LEU A 23 25.34 3.36 -21.38
CA LEU A 23 25.51 4.22 -20.21
C LEU A 23 25.50 5.69 -20.68
N GLU A 24 24.41 6.37 -20.36
CA GLU A 24 24.26 7.79 -20.64
C GLU A 24 24.54 8.62 -19.37
N PRO A 25 25.09 9.85 -19.49
CA PRO A 25 25.34 10.73 -18.34
C PRO A 25 24.12 10.95 -17.44
N ARG A 26 22.91 10.94 -18.00
CA ARG A 26 21.65 11.06 -17.25
C ARG A 26 21.41 9.93 -16.26
N MET A 27 21.99 8.73 -16.47
CA MET A 27 21.87 7.59 -15.57
C MET A 27 22.65 7.77 -14.26
N PHE A 28 23.58 8.74 -14.24
CA PHE A 28 24.39 9.09 -13.06
C PHE A 28 23.85 10.31 -12.32
N SER A 29 22.73 10.87 -12.77
CA SER A 29 22.10 12.04 -12.16
C SER A 29 21.00 11.60 -11.20
N PHE A 30 21.12 11.94 -9.91
CA PHE A 30 20.10 11.67 -8.90
C PHE A 30 18.78 12.42 -9.14
N ASN A 31 18.80 13.49 -9.92
CA ASN A 31 17.61 14.27 -10.30
C ASN A 31 16.92 13.75 -11.57
N ASN A 32 17.44 12.71 -12.19
CA ASN A 32 16.85 12.11 -13.38
C ASN A 32 16.21 10.76 -13.01
N PRO A 33 14.99 10.46 -13.48
CA PRO A 33 14.35 9.17 -13.19
C PRO A 33 15.18 7.93 -13.52
N SER A 34 16.09 8.05 -14.50
CA SER A 34 16.98 6.95 -14.92
C SER A 34 18.16 6.71 -13.98
N GLY A 35 18.55 7.71 -13.15
CA GLY A 35 19.66 7.63 -12.19
C GLY A 35 19.20 7.81 -10.74
N ALA A 36 17.92 8.09 -10.53
CA ALA A 36 17.37 8.27 -9.19
C ALA A 36 17.28 6.93 -8.44
N CYS A 37 17.48 6.99 -7.14
CA CYS A 37 17.27 5.83 -6.27
C CYS A 37 15.81 5.35 -6.37
N SER A 38 15.60 4.06 -6.64
CA SER A 38 14.26 3.46 -6.77
C SER A 38 13.41 3.55 -5.47
N ALA A 39 14.06 3.70 -4.31
CA ALA A 39 13.39 3.82 -3.02
C ALA A 39 12.94 5.26 -2.71
N CYS A 40 13.81 6.25 -2.95
CA CYS A 40 13.52 7.66 -2.59
C CYS A 40 13.31 8.57 -3.80
N THR A 41 13.42 8.07 -5.04
CA THR A 41 13.28 8.83 -6.29
C THR A 41 14.14 10.10 -6.37
N GLY A 42 15.31 10.09 -5.71
CA GLY A 42 16.25 11.20 -5.63
C GLY A 42 16.01 12.18 -4.48
N LEU A 43 15.01 11.95 -3.63
CA LEU A 43 14.66 12.85 -2.52
C LEU A 43 15.56 12.69 -1.29
N GLY A 44 16.30 11.58 -1.16
CA GLY A 44 17.17 11.29 0.00
C GLY A 44 16.42 10.77 1.23
N PHE A 45 15.08 10.70 1.18
CA PHE A 45 14.22 10.12 2.20
C PHE A 45 13.09 9.32 1.55
N GLN A 46 12.51 8.40 2.29
CA GLN A 46 11.35 7.63 1.85
C GLN A 46 10.11 8.04 2.65
N LEU A 47 8.99 8.20 1.95
CA LEU A 47 7.69 8.35 2.59
C LEU A 47 7.09 6.97 2.85
N ILE A 48 6.72 6.72 4.09
CA ILE A 48 6.02 5.51 4.52
C ILE A 48 4.68 5.86 5.15
N ALA A 49 3.67 5.03 4.94
CA ALA A 49 2.38 5.22 5.59
C ALA A 49 2.52 5.06 7.11
N ASP A 50 2.00 6.03 7.87
CA ASP A 50 2.13 6.12 9.31
C ASP A 50 0.77 5.87 9.99
N ALA A 51 0.76 4.95 10.95
CA ALA A 51 -0.45 4.56 11.67
C ALA A 51 -1.04 5.70 12.51
N ASP A 52 -0.19 6.56 13.08
CA ASP A 52 -0.64 7.68 13.91
C ASP A 52 -1.25 8.81 13.07
N LEU A 53 -0.78 8.97 11.83
CA LEU A 53 -1.39 9.91 10.87
C LEU A 53 -2.70 9.37 10.30
N VAL A 54 -2.80 8.06 10.11
CA VAL A 54 -4.03 7.40 9.63
C VAL A 54 -5.11 7.36 10.71
N ILE A 55 -4.73 7.18 11.97
CA ILE A 55 -5.61 7.10 13.13
C ILE A 55 -5.15 8.12 14.19
N PRO A 56 -5.41 9.40 13.95
CA PRO A 56 -4.94 10.47 14.84
C PRO A 56 -5.67 10.50 16.19
N ASP A 57 -6.90 10.02 16.23
CA ASP A 57 -7.70 9.93 17.46
C ASP A 57 -8.09 8.48 17.75
N LYS A 58 -7.29 7.83 18.58
CA LYS A 58 -7.46 6.43 18.97
C LYS A 58 -8.64 6.19 19.91
N ASN A 59 -9.22 7.27 20.50
CA ASN A 59 -10.43 7.19 21.33
C ASN A 59 -11.70 7.01 20.49
N LYS A 60 -11.62 7.26 19.19
CA LYS A 60 -12.73 7.02 18.28
C LYS A 60 -12.77 5.58 17.80
N SER A 61 -13.98 5.09 17.56
CA SER A 61 -14.19 3.81 16.90
C SER A 61 -14.06 3.95 15.38
N ILE A 62 -13.92 2.83 14.67
CA ILE A 62 -13.95 2.81 13.21
C ILE A 62 -15.26 3.40 12.69
N PHE A 63 -16.39 3.08 13.36
CA PHE A 63 -17.70 3.60 13.03
C PHE A 63 -17.79 5.12 13.24
N ASP A 64 -17.13 5.67 14.25
CA ASP A 64 -17.08 7.10 14.55
C ASP A 64 -16.06 7.88 13.71
N GLY A 65 -15.35 7.21 12.83
CA GLY A 65 -14.39 7.82 11.92
C GLY A 65 -12.99 7.94 12.50
N ALA A 66 -12.52 6.94 13.23
CA ALA A 66 -11.14 6.86 13.71
C ALA A 66 -10.13 6.90 12.55
N ILE A 67 -10.49 6.31 11.39
CA ILE A 67 -9.65 6.25 10.22
C ILE A 67 -9.82 7.51 9.38
N GLN A 68 -8.78 8.32 9.29
CA GLN A 68 -8.73 9.61 8.59
C GLN A 68 -7.99 9.54 7.24
N ALA A 69 -7.87 8.35 6.66
CA ALA A 69 -7.21 8.18 5.37
C ALA A 69 -8.19 8.41 4.21
N SER A 70 -7.69 9.05 3.14
CA SER A 70 -8.45 9.25 1.89
C SER A 70 -8.98 7.92 1.35
N GLY A 71 -10.30 7.86 1.14
CA GLY A 71 -11.00 6.67 0.68
C GLY A 71 -11.42 5.70 1.79
N TRP A 72 -11.01 5.90 3.04
CA TRP A 72 -11.33 5.01 4.17
C TRP A 72 -12.25 5.64 5.23
N SER A 73 -12.47 6.95 5.17
CA SER A 73 -13.26 7.70 6.15
C SER A 73 -14.78 7.44 6.10
N SER A 74 -15.27 6.71 5.11
CA SER A 74 -16.71 6.49 4.85
C SER A 74 -17.27 5.17 5.41
N ALA A 75 -16.72 4.67 6.52
CA ALA A 75 -17.20 3.43 7.15
C ALA A 75 -18.66 3.51 7.66
N ARG A 76 -19.23 4.70 7.76
CA ARG A 76 -20.64 4.93 8.14
C ARG A 76 -21.65 4.65 7.01
N THR A 77 -21.21 4.70 5.77
CA THR A 77 -22.08 4.48 4.59
C THR A 77 -21.95 3.03 4.11
N ASP A 78 -22.95 2.56 3.36
CA ASP A 78 -22.91 1.25 2.69
C ASP A 78 -21.83 1.27 1.59
N SER A 79 -20.58 1.20 2.01
CA SER A 79 -19.40 1.23 1.16
C SER A 79 -18.69 -0.12 1.17
N ILE A 80 -17.88 -0.36 0.16
CA ILE A 80 -17.03 -1.56 0.10
C ILE A 80 -16.11 -1.66 1.32
N PHE A 81 -15.67 -0.54 1.87
CA PHE A 81 -14.82 -0.49 3.07
C PHE A 81 -15.54 -0.98 4.32
N ARG A 82 -16.83 -0.64 4.45
CA ARG A 82 -17.66 -1.16 5.54
C ARG A 82 -17.76 -2.69 5.49
N MET A 83 -17.94 -3.26 4.30
CA MET A 83 -17.97 -4.71 4.14
C MET A 83 -16.67 -5.37 4.61
N TYR A 84 -15.52 -4.77 4.27
CA TYR A 84 -14.23 -5.25 4.77
C TYR A 84 -14.14 -5.20 6.29
N PHE A 85 -14.52 -4.09 6.90
CA PHE A 85 -14.47 -3.94 8.35
C PHE A 85 -15.45 -4.84 9.08
N GLU A 86 -16.65 -5.04 8.56
CA GLU A 86 -17.62 -5.98 9.11
C GLU A 86 -17.11 -7.42 9.04
N ALA A 87 -16.50 -7.82 7.93
CA ALA A 87 -15.90 -9.15 7.78
C ALA A 87 -14.70 -9.35 8.73
N LEU A 88 -13.85 -8.32 8.88
CA LEU A 88 -12.76 -8.34 9.85
C LEU A 88 -13.26 -8.44 11.28
N ALA A 89 -14.26 -7.63 11.65
CA ALA A 89 -14.87 -7.62 12.97
C ALA A 89 -15.46 -8.99 13.33
N GLN A 90 -16.12 -9.63 12.38
CA GLN A 90 -16.68 -10.97 12.55
C GLN A 90 -15.60 -12.04 12.70
N LYS A 91 -14.55 -11.99 11.90
CA LYS A 91 -13.47 -12.99 11.90
C LYS A 91 -12.57 -12.87 13.13
N TYR A 92 -12.23 -11.66 13.53
CA TYR A 92 -11.29 -11.37 14.62
C TYR A 92 -11.99 -10.96 15.93
N HIS A 93 -13.32 -11.11 16.00
CA HIS A 93 -14.15 -10.95 17.19
C HIS A 93 -14.01 -9.58 17.88
N PHE A 94 -14.07 -8.50 17.11
CA PHE A 94 -14.12 -7.15 17.65
C PHE A 94 -15.37 -6.39 17.17
N SER A 95 -15.68 -5.25 17.79
CA SER A 95 -16.78 -4.38 17.37
C SER A 95 -16.26 -3.13 16.68
N LEU A 96 -16.96 -2.70 15.62
CA LEU A 96 -16.66 -1.45 14.91
C LEU A 96 -16.99 -0.19 15.73
N THR A 97 -17.75 -0.35 16.83
CA THR A 97 -18.10 0.73 17.77
C THR A 97 -17.15 0.82 18.96
N THR A 98 -16.22 -0.12 19.12
CA THR A 98 -15.19 -0.07 20.15
C THR A 98 -14.12 0.95 19.76
N PRO A 99 -13.67 1.83 20.69
CA PRO A 99 -12.54 2.72 20.44
C PRO A 99 -11.32 1.95 19.92
N PHE A 100 -10.61 2.53 18.95
CA PHE A 100 -9.47 1.83 18.34
C PHE A 100 -8.41 1.44 19.37
N GLU A 101 -8.19 2.27 20.37
CA GLU A 101 -7.24 2.01 21.47
C GLU A 101 -7.58 0.74 22.26
N GLU A 102 -8.87 0.45 22.44
CA GLU A 102 -9.35 -0.72 23.20
C GLU A 102 -9.39 -2.02 22.39
N LEU A 103 -9.13 -1.95 21.08
CA LEU A 103 -9.05 -3.15 20.24
C LEU A 103 -7.84 -4.01 20.63
N SER A 104 -7.96 -5.33 20.43
CA SER A 104 -6.83 -6.25 20.61
C SER A 104 -5.70 -5.92 19.64
N GLU A 105 -4.47 -6.24 20.00
CA GLU A 105 -3.30 -6.02 19.14
C GLU A 105 -3.45 -6.76 17.80
N GLU A 106 -4.07 -7.93 17.79
CA GLU A 106 -4.38 -8.68 16.56
C GLU A 106 -5.37 -7.93 15.67
N ALA A 107 -6.42 -7.32 16.25
CA ALA A 107 -7.39 -6.54 15.51
C ALA A 107 -6.75 -5.27 14.92
N LYS A 108 -5.90 -4.58 15.69
CA LYS A 108 -5.13 -3.42 15.22
C LYS A 108 -4.19 -3.80 14.07
N ASP A 109 -3.43 -4.90 14.22
CA ASP A 109 -2.50 -5.39 13.21
C ASP A 109 -3.20 -5.72 11.89
N VAL A 110 -4.31 -6.44 11.94
CA VAL A 110 -5.05 -6.81 10.74
C VAL A 110 -5.71 -5.61 10.04
N ILE A 111 -6.17 -4.62 10.79
CA ILE A 111 -6.73 -3.38 10.22
C ILE A 111 -5.64 -2.60 9.48
N LEU A 112 -4.47 -2.45 10.09
CA LEU A 112 -3.38 -1.65 9.54
C LEU A 112 -2.61 -2.37 8.44
N TYR A 113 -2.26 -3.63 8.66
CA TYR A 113 -1.35 -4.41 7.80
C TYR A 113 -2.04 -5.52 6.99
N GLY A 114 -3.32 -5.78 7.25
CA GLY A 114 -4.10 -6.75 6.49
C GLY A 114 -4.00 -8.19 6.98
N THR A 115 -4.67 -9.07 6.23
CA THR A 115 -4.81 -10.50 6.57
C THR A 115 -3.65 -11.37 6.09
N LYS A 116 -2.58 -10.77 5.56
CA LYS A 116 -1.37 -11.47 5.10
C LYS A 116 -1.66 -12.63 4.11
N GLY A 117 -2.64 -12.41 3.22
CA GLY A 117 -3.06 -13.38 2.22
C GLY A 117 -4.23 -14.28 2.63
N GLU A 118 -4.66 -14.24 3.87
CA GLU A 118 -5.83 -14.98 4.32
C GLU A 118 -7.12 -14.33 3.79
N LYS A 119 -7.97 -15.14 3.14
CA LYS A 119 -9.19 -14.64 2.51
C LYS A 119 -10.26 -14.30 3.55
N LEU A 120 -10.89 -13.15 3.35
CA LEU A 120 -12.10 -12.74 4.03
C LEU A 120 -13.31 -13.08 3.18
N ARG A 121 -14.33 -13.62 3.82
CA ARG A 121 -15.63 -13.85 3.19
C ARG A 121 -16.54 -12.67 3.51
N MET A 122 -16.92 -11.93 2.47
CA MET A 122 -17.77 -10.76 2.54
C MET A 122 -19.05 -11.01 1.78
N SER A 123 -20.18 -10.62 2.36
CA SER A 123 -21.47 -10.64 1.67
C SER A 123 -21.87 -9.21 1.29
N TYR A 124 -22.32 -9.04 0.06
CA TYR A 124 -22.84 -7.78 -0.42
C TYR A 124 -24.25 -7.96 -1.00
N ASN A 125 -25.07 -6.93 -0.83
CA ASN A 125 -26.41 -6.89 -1.40
C ASN A 125 -26.39 -5.98 -2.64
N ARG A 126 -26.56 -6.57 -3.80
CA ARG A 126 -26.87 -5.84 -5.04
C ARG A 126 -28.33 -6.05 -5.33
N GLY A 127 -29.17 -5.04 -5.35
CA GLY A 127 -30.61 -4.97 -5.61
C GLY A 127 -31.33 -6.20 -6.23
N ASN A 128 -30.62 -7.11 -6.85
CA ASN A 128 -31.11 -8.37 -7.47
C ASN A 128 -30.58 -9.64 -6.78
N GLY A 129 -29.95 -9.56 -5.60
CA GLY A 129 -29.48 -10.73 -4.89
C GLY A 129 -28.28 -10.49 -3.98
N MET A 130 -28.05 -11.44 -3.07
CA MET A 130 -26.87 -11.47 -2.20
C MET A 130 -25.71 -12.13 -2.97
N GLY A 131 -24.56 -11.41 -3.06
CA GLY A 131 -23.31 -11.97 -3.55
C GLY A 131 -22.33 -12.22 -2.40
N VAL A 132 -21.44 -13.16 -2.61
CA VAL A 132 -20.32 -13.44 -1.69
C VAL A 132 -19.02 -13.19 -2.42
N LEU A 133 -18.14 -12.42 -1.79
CA LEU A 133 -16.80 -12.13 -2.30
C LEU A 133 -15.78 -12.68 -1.30
N GLU A 134 -14.80 -13.43 -1.81
CA GLU A 134 -13.70 -13.97 -1.01
C GLU A 134 -12.39 -13.40 -1.53
N GLN A 135 -11.79 -12.52 -0.76
CA GLN A 135 -10.47 -11.95 -1.08
C GLN A 135 -9.71 -11.55 0.18
N PRO A 136 -8.37 -11.52 0.13
CA PRO A 136 -7.58 -11.06 1.27
C PRO A 136 -7.78 -9.56 1.47
N PHE A 137 -7.63 -9.10 2.71
CA PHE A 137 -7.58 -7.70 3.05
C PHE A 137 -6.14 -7.22 3.07
N GLU A 138 -5.86 -6.19 2.30
CA GLU A 138 -4.52 -5.65 2.10
C GLU A 138 -3.98 -4.93 3.34
N GLY A 139 -4.86 -4.33 4.14
CA GLY A 139 -4.50 -3.42 5.22
C GLY A 139 -4.43 -1.97 4.76
N ILE A 140 -4.76 -1.05 5.66
CA ILE A 140 -4.86 0.37 5.32
C ILE A 140 -3.49 0.94 4.94
N LEU A 141 -2.44 0.65 5.71
CA LEU A 141 -1.10 1.19 5.47
C LEU A 141 -0.50 0.65 4.16
N ASN A 142 -0.70 -0.62 3.87
CA ASN A 142 -0.26 -1.23 2.63
C ASN A 142 -1.03 -0.65 1.42
N ASN A 143 -2.34 -0.44 1.58
CA ASN A 143 -3.17 0.20 0.56
C ASN A 143 -2.71 1.62 0.23
N ILE A 144 -2.45 2.44 1.26
CA ILE A 144 -1.93 3.82 1.10
C ILE A 144 -0.60 3.79 0.36
N SER A 145 0.34 2.94 0.80
CA SER A 145 1.67 2.81 0.20
C SER A 145 1.61 2.36 -1.26
N ARG A 146 0.74 1.41 -1.59
CA ARG A 146 0.53 0.95 -2.97
C ARG A 146 -0.09 2.05 -3.83
N ARG A 147 -1.17 2.68 -3.36
CA ARG A 147 -1.84 3.76 -4.08
C ARG A 147 -0.91 4.95 -4.33
N TYR A 148 -0.05 5.27 -3.38
CA TYR A 148 0.95 6.34 -3.54
C TYR A 148 1.92 6.05 -4.69
N LYS A 149 2.35 4.80 -4.84
CA LYS A 149 3.24 4.36 -5.92
C LYS A 149 2.54 4.30 -7.29
N GLU A 150 1.29 3.92 -7.31
CA GLU A 150 0.51 3.68 -8.54
C GLU A 150 -0.17 4.93 -9.08
N THR A 151 -0.45 5.93 -8.23
CA THR A 151 -1.19 7.11 -8.65
C THR A 151 -0.39 8.01 -9.59
N GLN A 152 -1.04 8.44 -10.66
CA GLN A 152 -0.52 9.43 -11.61
C GLN A 152 -1.10 10.83 -11.37
N SER A 153 -2.03 10.98 -10.42
CA SER A 153 -2.66 12.24 -10.07
C SER A 153 -1.90 12.92 -8.94
N ASP A 154 -1.41 14.14 -9.17
CA ASP A 154 -0.70 14.93 -8.16
C ASP A 154 -1.61 15.29 -6.98
N ALA A 155 -2.91 15.53 -7.22
CA ALA A 155 -3.89 15.79 -6.18
C ALA A 155 -4.07 14.56 -5.27
N ALA A 156 -4.27 13.37 -5.86
CA ALA A 156 -4.40 12.14 -5.10
C ALA A 156 -3.11 11.78 -4.34
N ARG A 157 -1.95 12.08 -4.92
CA ARG A 157 -0.65 11.88 -4.25
C ARG A 157 -0.52 12.75 -3.00
N LYS A 158 -0.87 14.02 -3.07
CA LYS A 158 -0.86 14.94 -1.92
C LYS A 158 -1.78 14.49 -0.80
N GLU A 159 -2.98 14.02 -1.12
CA GLU A 159 -3.90 13.48 -0.12
C GLU A 159 -3.33 12.24 0.59
N LEU A 160 -2.61 11.38 -0.13
CA LEU A 160 -1.97 10.21 0.46
C LEU A 160 -0.76 10.59 1.32
N GLU A 161 0.00 11.63 0.93
CA GLU A 161 1.13 12.15 1.70
C GLU A 161 0.73 12.65 3.09
N GLU A 162 -0.51 13.12 3.27
CA GLU A 162 -1.04 13.50 4.59
C GLU A 162 -1.08 12.34 5.60
N CYS A 163 -1.08 11.11 5.09
CA CYS A 163 -1.06 9.87 5.88
C CYS A 163 0.32 9.22 5.94
N MET A 164 1.37 9.92 5.48
CA MET A 164 2.72 9.37 5.36
C MET A 164 3.73 10.22 6.13
N ALA A 165 4.74 9.56 6.69
CA ALA A 165 5.86 10.20 7.37
C ALA A 165 7.18 9.86 6.67
N THR A 166 8.18 10.72 6.88
CA THR A 166 9.55 10.49 6.38
C THR A 166 10.26 9.44 7.24
N ALA A 167 10.88 8.48 6.57
CA ALA A 167 11.74 7.48 7.18
C ALA A 167 13.16 7.52 6.60
#